data_a521cead5b3754b55f8b4abea5d24d88
#
_entry.id   a521cead5b3754b55f8b4abea5d24d88
#
_cell.length_a   1.000
_cell.length_b   1.000
_cell.length_c   1.000
_cell.angle_alpha   90.00
_cell.angle_beta   90.00
_cell.angle_gamma   90.00
#
_symmetry.space_group_name_H-M   'P 1'
#
loop_
_entity.id
_entity.type
_entity.pdbx_description
1 polymer ?
#
loop_
_entity_poly.entity_id
_entity_poly.type
_entity_poly.pdbx_seq_one_letter_code
_entity_poly.pdbx_strand_id
1 'polypeptide(L)'
;MKGLYGKEEKLVLEYIDKQYKNKQSEQDMDRNFISMEQKTSHKKDSILARLYDVPDPLLWQIAKVRNLGFSLQNIKTRSIAREYVDSIKQKLTHPQSAEEAEYLFAKTHPKEKVNSYQLPEGKATDVFRNIIKNHPGKVLFVDFWATTCGPCRAGIEATADLRKKYKDHPEFEFIYITGQKDSPAGAYKQYVEKNLKGEDSYYVTDSEFNYLRQLFRFNGIPHYELVLKDGSISKEELGTHRIRKYLEEHFPVSESAGQGENAQ
;
A
#
# COMPACT_ATOMS: atom_id res chain seq x y z
N MET A 1 3.82 40.30 -2.95
CA MET A 1 3.00 39.10 -2.58
C MET A 1 3.81 37.79 -2.66
N LYS A 2 5.08 37.74 -2.21
CA LYS A 2 5.95 36.55 -2.24
C LYS A 2 6.19 35.91 -0.85
N GLY A 3 5.47 36.30 0.21
CA GLY A 3 5.84 35.93 1.58
C GLY A 3 4.80 35.14 2.39
N LEU A 4 3.57 34.97 1.92
CA LEU A 4 2.52 34.28 2.69
C LEU A 4 2.45 32.79 2.38
N TYR A 5 2.63 32.36 1.14
CA TYR A 5 2.60 30.92 0.77
C TYR A 5 3.75 30.10 1.36
N GLY A 6 4.94 30.68 1.51
CA GLY A 6 6.09 29.95 2.03
C GLY A 6 6.04 29.60 3.53
N LYS A 7 5.22 30.31 4.34
CA LYS A 7 5.07 29.98 5.78
C LYS A 7 4.08 28.84 6.01
N GLU A 8 2.98 28.83 5.27
CA GLU A 8 1.99 27.76 5.36
C GLU A 8 2.54 26.45 4.82
N GLU A 9 3.24 26.49 3.69
CA GLU A 9 3.92 25.33 3.10
C GLU A 9 4.97 24.75 4.05
N LYS A 10 5.75 25.58 4.72
CA LYS A 10 6.73 25.17 5.72
C LYS A 10 6.07 24.53 6.94
N LEU A 11 4.97 25.07 7.44
CA LEU A 11 4.21 24.49 8.56
C LEU A 11 3.59 23.15 8.20
N VAL A 12 3.10 23.00 6.98
CA VAL A 12 2.57 21.72 6.47
C VAL A 12 3.68 20.69 6.36
N LEU A 13 4.84 21.07 5.82
CA LEU A 13 6.01 20.17 5.72
C LEU A 13 6.54 19.79 7.10
N GLU A 14 6.62 20.71 8.05
CA GLU A 14 7.03 20.44 9.44
C GLU A 14 6.03 19.52 10.16
N TYR A 15 4.72 19.69 9.92
CA TYR A 15 3.69 18.80 10.45
C TYR A 15 3.80 17.39 9.86
N ILE A 16 3.99 17.28 8.55
CA ILE A 16 4.18 16.00 7.85
C ILE A 16 5.45 15.30 8.37
N ASP A 17 6.57 16.00 8.44
CA ASP A 17 7.86 15.46 8.94
C ASP A 17 7.75 14.98 10.40
N LYS A 18 7.02 15.72 11.25
CA LYS A 18 6.75 15.32 12.63
C LYS A 18 5.88 14.07 12.72
N GLN A 19 4.86 13.94 11.88
CA GLN A 19 4.03 12.73 11.81
C GLN A 19 4.82 11.53 11.27
N TYR A 20 5.68 11.75 10.26
CA TYR A 20 6.54 10.72 9.69
C TYR A 20 7.58 10.22 10.72
N LYS A 21 8.26 11.12 11.43
CA LYS A 21 9.19 10.76 12.52
C LYS A 21 8.52 10.01 13.66
N ASN A 22 7.29 10.40 14.04
CA ASN A 22 6.53 9.67 15.05
C ASN A 22 6.19 8.24 14.61
N LYS A 23 5.85 8.04 13.33
CA LYS A 23 5.50 6.72 12.82
C LYS A 23 6.72 5.79 12.67
N GLN A 24 7.85 6.33 12.23
CA GLN A 24 9.11 5.60 12.18
C GLN A 24 9.58 5.22 13.60
N SER A 25 9.37 6.10 14.58
CA SER A 25 9.58 5.81 16.00
C SER A 25 8.69 4.67 16.52
N GLU A 26 7.43 4.58 16.11
CA GLU A 26 6.55 3.46 16.48
C GLU A 26 7.03 2.13 15.89
N GLN A 27 7.43 2.11 14.63
CA GLN A 27 7.99 0.92 14.00
C GLN A 27 9.30 0.47 14.67
N ASP A 28 10.16 1.42 15.01
CA ASP A 28 11.41 1.13 15.73
C ASP A 28 11.13 0.60 17.13
N MET A 29 10.12 1.12 17.82
CA MET A 29 9.68 0.59 19.12
C MET A 29 9.15 -0.83 19.00
N ASP A 30 8.31 -1.12 17.99
CA ASP A 30 7.79 -2.45 17.73
C ASP A 30 8.93 -3.46 17.44
N ARG A 31 9.92 -3.09 16.60
CA ARG A 31 11.08 -3.94 16.29
C ARG A 31 11.96 -4.19 17.52
N ASN A 32 12.19 -3.18 18.34
CA ASN A 32 12.94 -3.30 19.58
C ASN A 32 12.21 -4.21 20.59
N PHE A 33 10.88 -4.05 20.70
CA PHE A 33 10.07 -4.93 21.54
C PHE A 33 10.17 -6.40 21.08
N ILE A 34 10.02 -6.67 19.78
CA ILE A 34 10.14 -8.02 19.23
C ILE A 34 11.54 -8.60 19.49
N SER A 35 12.60 -7.83 19.29
CA SER A 35 13.98 -8.27 19.55
C SER A 35 14.19 -8.67 21.01
N MET A 36 13.63 -7.89 21.94
CA MET A 36 13.68 -8.20 23.38
C MET A 36 12.88 -9.46 23.72
N GLU A 37 11.68 -9.59 23.17
CA GLU A 37 10.82 -10.78 23.35
C GLU A 37 11.48 -12.04 22.81
N GLN A 38 12.09 -12.00 21.64
CA GLN A 38 12.80 -13.14 21.05
C GLN A 38 13.98 -13.58 21.92
N LYS A 39 14.79 -12.65 22.42
CA LYS A 39 15.91 -12.95 23.34
C LYS A 39 15.43 -13.56 24.65
N THR A 40 14.35 -13.02 25.21
CA THR A 40 13.77 -13.50 26.46
C THR A 40 13.14 -14.87 26.29
N SER A 41 12.40 -15.09 25.20
CA SER A 41 11.79 -16.38 24.87
C SER A 41 12.85 -17.47 24.70
N HIS A 42 13.91 -17.20 23.96
CA HIS A 42 15.01 -18.16 23.76
C HIS A 42 15.68 -18.56 25.08
N LYS A 43 15.88 -17.60 25.99
CA LYS A 43 16.46 -17.87 27.31
C LYS A 43 15.51 -18.68 28.18
N LYS A 44 14.21 -18.39 28.18
CA LYS A 44 13.20 -19.16 28.90
C LYS A 44 13.08 -20.59 28.34
N ASP A 45 13.02 -20.75 27.02
CA ASP A 45 12.93 -22.06 26.37
C ASP A 45 14.12 -22.96 26.77
N SER A 46 15.34 -22.42 26.79
CA SER A 46 16.54 -23.17 27.15
C SER A 46 16.58 -23.58 28.64
N ILE A 47 16.08 -22.70 29.53
CA ILE A 47 16.01 -22.98 30.96
C ILE A 47 14.95 -24.07 31.24
N LEU A 48 13.79 -23.94 30.65
CA LEU A 48 12.67 -24.86 30.83
C LEU A 48 12.99 -26.24 30.25
N ALA A 49 13.61 -26.31 29.07
CA ALA A 49 14.08 -27.58 28.50
C ALA A 49 15.07 -28.32 29.42
N ARG A 50 15.93 -27.59 30.14
CA ARG A 50 16.89 -28.16 31.11
C ARG A 50 16.25 -28.58 32.43
N LEU A 51 15.17 -27.89 32.87
CA LEU A 51 14.54 -28.13 34.16
C LEU A 51 13.55 -29.30 34.13
N TYR A 52 12.87 -29.48 33.02
CA TYR A 52 11.71 -30.38 32.94
C TYR A 52 11.93 -31.63 32.09
N ASP A 53 13.06 -31.69 31.34
CA ASP A 53 13.39 -32.81 30.44
C ASP A 53 12.16 -33.31 29.63
N VAL A 54 11.32 -32.36 29.22
CA VAL A 54 10.05 -32.66 28.58
C VAL A 54 10.24 -32.63 27.08
N PRO A 55 10.14 -33.78 26.42
CA PRO A 55 10.28 -33.86 24.96
C PRO A 55 9.02 -33.45 24.20
N ASP A 56 7.96 -32.96 24.87
CA ASP A 56 6.70 -32.69 24.20
C ASP A 56 6.68 -31.33 23.50
N PRO A 57 6.80 -31.32 22.17
CA PRO A 57 6.77 -30.10 21.38
C PRO A 57 5.46 -29.33 21.51
N LEU A 58 4.34 -29.99 21.82
CA LEU A 58 3.01 -29.38 21.85
C LEU A 58 2.84 -28.41 23.01
N LEU A 59 3.27 -28.77 24.23
CA LEU A 59 3.21 -27.86 25.38
C LEU A 59 4.02 -26.58 25.15
N TRP A 60 5.19 -26.70 24.52
CA TRP A 60 6.02 -25.56 24.16
C TRP A 60 5.37 -24.70 23.10
N GLN A 61 4.70 -25.29 22.13
CA GLN A 61 4.00 -24.56 21.08
C GLN A 61 2.78 -23.82 21.65
N ILE A 62 2.03 -24.43 22.54
CA ILE A 62 0.93 -23.77 23.26
C ILE A 62 1.45 -22.57 24.06
N ALA A 63 2.55 -22.73 24.78
CA ALA A 63 3.16 -21.64 25.53
C ALA A 63 3.63 -20.51 24.62
N LYS A 64 4.23 -20.80 23.47
CA LYS A 64 4.68 -19.81 22.48
C LYS A 64 3.50 -19.05 21.87
N VAL A 65 2.44 -19.73 21.49
CA VAL A 65 1.24 -19.11 20.92
C VAL A 65 0.53 -18.27 21.97
N ARG A 66 0.47 -18.71 23.22
CA ARG A 66 -0.09 -17.91 24.31
C ARG A 66 0.70 -16.63 24.55
N ASN A 67 2.02 -16.71 24.54
CA ASN A 67 2.90 -15.54 24.66
C ASN A 67 2.77 -14.61 23.44
N LEU A 68 2.62 -15.18 22.24
CA LEU A 68 2.35 -14.42 21.02
C LEU A 68 1.12 -13.54 21.15
N GLY A 69 0.03 -14.04 21.71
CA GLY A 69 -1.20 -13.27 21.95
C GLY A 69 -0.95 -12.04 22.84
N PHE A 70 -0.10 -12.16 23.85
CA PHE A 70 0.32 -11.04 24.69
C PHE A 70 1.22 -10.07 23.93
N SER A 71 2.21 -10.57 23.20
CA SER A 71 3.14 -9.74 22.42
C SER A 71 2.42 -8.93 21.34
N LEU A 72 1.47 -9.52 20.65
CA LEU A 72 0.68 -8.86 19.59
C LEU A 72 -0.12 -7.66 20.09
N GLN A 73 -0.54 -7.64 21.36
CA GLN A 73 -1.23 -6.47 21.95
C GLN A 73 -0.32 -5.26 22.11
N ASN A 74 0.99 -5.48 22.19
CA ASN A 74 2.01 -4.43 22.37
C ASN A 74 2.63 -3.94 21.05
N ILE A 75 2.45 -4.67 19.95
CA ILE A 75 2.90 -4.27 18.62
C ILE A 75 1.78 -3.47 17.97
N LYS A 76 2.08 -2.26 17.50
CA LYS A 76 1.08 -1.37 16.89
C LYS A 76 1.05 -1.50 15.36
N THR A 77 2.18 -1.73 14.75
CA THR A 77 2.34 -1.77 13.30
C THR A 77 1.95 -3.15 12.75
N ARG A 78 0.88 -3.20 11.97
CA ARG A 78 0.33 -4.45 11.42
C ARG A 78 1.33 -5.26 10.59
N SER A 79 2.17 -4.61 9.76
CA SER A 79 3.19 -5.30 8.96
C SER A 79 4.26 -5.95 9.85
N ILE A 80 4.71 -5.27 10.88
CA ILE A 80 5.68 -5.79 11.86
C ILE A 80 5.08 -6.94 12.68
N ALA A 81 3.81 -6.80 13.08
CA ALA A 81 3.08 -7.88 13.73
C ALA A 81 2.98 -9.13 12.82
N ARG A 82 2.76 -8.93 11.50
CA ARG A 82 2.73 -10.02 10.51
C ARG A 82 4.09 -10.73 10.43
N GLU A 83 5.17 -9.98 10.25
CA GLU A 83 6.54 -10.53 10.22
C GLU A 83 6.83 -11.35 11.50
N TYR A 84 6.41 -10.85 12.65
CA TYR A 84 6.60 -11.55 13.92
C TYR A 84 5.81 -12.86 14.00
N VAL A 85 4.53 -12.85 13.63
CA VAL A 85 3.69 -14.06 13.56
C VAL A 85 4.31 -15.09 12.63
N ASP A 86 4.75 -14.69 11.43
CA ASP A 86 5.37 -15.60 10.46
C ASP A 86 6.66 -16.22 11.02
N SER A 87 7.46 -15.44 11.73
CA SER A 87 8.67 -15.95 12.40
C SER A 87 8.39 -16.98 13.50
N ILE A 88 7.28 -16.84 14.20
CA ILE A 88 6.82 -17.81 15.20
C ILE A 88 6.26 -19.05 14.53
N LYS A 89 5.42 -18.89 13.49
CA LYS A 89 4.82 -20.01 12.74
C LYS A 89 5.84 -20.95 12.14
N GLN A 90 6.96 -20.44 11.64
CA GLN A 90 8.08 -21.26 11.14
C GLN A 90 8.65 -22.25 12.18
N LYS A 91 8.43 -21.98 13.46
CA LYS A 91 8.88 -22.81 14.57
C LYS A 91 7.78 -23.71 15.16
N LEU A 92 6.55 -23.64 14.60
CA LEU A 92 5.43 -24.45 15.02
C LEU A 92 5.32 -25.66 14.08
N THR A 93 5.25 -26.84 14.65
CA THR A 93 5.09 -28.11 13.91
C THR A 93 3.66 -28.63 13.96
N HIS A 94 2.86 -28.12 14.91
CA HIS A 94 1.47 -28.55 15.10
C HIS A 94 0.50 -27.63 14.34
N PRO A 95 -0.36 -28.16 13.45
CA PRO A 95 -1.27 -27.32 12.62
C PRO A 95 -2.17 -26.41 13.46
N GLN A 96 -2.76 -26.92 14.56
CA GLN A 96 -3.64 -26.12 15.41
C GLN A 96 -2.91 -24.95 16.06
N SER A 97 -1.64 -25.09 16.40
CA SER A 97 -0.82 -23.98 16.95
C SER A 97 -0.60 -22.88 15.91
N ALA A 98 -0.43 -23.27 14.65
CA ALA A 98 -0.29 -22.30 13.54
C ALA A 98 -1.62 -21.59 13.24
N GLU A 99 -2.73 -22.30 13.29
CA GLU A 99 -4.08 -21.74 13.13
C GLU A 99 -4.41 -20.76 14.25
N GLU A 100 -4.09 -21.10 15.50
CA GLU A 100 -4.30 -20.20 16.65
C GLU A 100 -3.42 -18.93 16.54
N ALA A 101 -2.20 -19.04 16.05
CA ALA A 101 -1.34 -17.87 15.80
C ALA A 101 -1.97 -16.93 14.76
N GLU A 102 -2.56 -17.46 13.69
CA GLU A 102 -3.31 -16.68 12.70
C GLU A 102 -4.57 -16.04 13.29
N TYR A 103 -5.31 -16.78 14.08
CA TYR A 103 -6.50 -16.27 14.76
C TYR A 103 -6.16 -15.08 15.68
N LEU A 104 -5.10 -15.20 16.48
CA LEU A 104 -4.64 -14.15 17.37
C LEU A 104 -4.21 -12.89 16.59
N PHE A 105 -3.50 -13.09 15.46
CA PHE A 105 -3.14 -11.98 14.57
C PHE A 105 -4.36 -11.29 13.98
N ALA A 106 -5.30 -12.04 13.44
CA ALA A 106 -6.51 -11.49 12.85
C ALA A 106 -7.38 -10.73 13.89
N LYS A 107 -7.38 -11.22 15.13
CA LYS A 107 -8.12 -10.61 16.25
C LYS A 107 -7.48 -9.32 16.74
N THR A 108 -6.14 -9.28 16.87
CA THR A 108 -5.40 -8.11 17.40
C THR A 108 -5.10 -7.07 16.32
N HIS A 109 -4.88 -7.51 15.08
CA HIS A 109 -4.56 -6.68 13.93
C HIS A 109 -5.55 -6.98 12.79
N PRO A 110 -6.84 -6.68 12.96
CA PRO A 110 -7.81 -6.91 11.90
C PRO A 110 -7.41 -6.14 10.65
N LYS A 111 -7.72 -6.69 9.48
CA LYS A 111 -7.65 -5.90 8.25
C LYS A 111 -8.58 -4.71 8.43
N GLU A 112 -8.08 -3.50 8.15
CA GLU A 112 -8.96 -2.35 8.07
C GLU A 112 -10.11 -2.72 7.13
N LYS A 113 -11.35 -2.47 7.59
CA LYS A 113 -12.51 -2.63 6.72
C LYS A 113 -12.36 -1.57 5.63
N VAL A 114 -11.88 -1.96 4.49
CA VAL A 114 -11.83 -1.06 3.34
C VAL A 114 -13.26 -0.67 3.04
N ASN A 115 -13.59 0.57 3.29
CA ASN A 115 -14.90 1.11 2.97
C ASN A 115 -14.95 1.27 1.46
N SER A 116 -15.61 0.34 0.78
CA SER A 116 -15.70 0.27 -0.68
C SER A 116 -17.14 0.14 -1.16
N TYR A 117 -17.35 0.33 -2.45
CA TYR A 117 -18.62 0.11 -3.11
C TYR A 117 -18.43 -0.58 -4.45
N GLN A 118 -19.43 -1.33 -4.89
CA GLN A 118 -19.49 -1.92 -6.22
C GLN A 118 -20.02 -0.90 -7.23
N LEU A 119 -19.44 -0.92 -8.43
CA LEU A 119 -19.94 -0.08 -9.51
C LEU A 119 -21.34 -0.55 -9.97
N PRO A 120 -22.26 0.37 -10.27
CA PRO A 120 -23.58 0.00 -10.78
C PRO A 120 -23.47 -0.63 -12.17
N GLU A 121 -24.39 -1.50 -12.53
CA GLU A 121 -24.45 -2.04 -13.89
C GLU A 121 -24.77 -0.95 -14.91
N GLY A 122 -24.17 -1.02 -16.10
CA GLY A 122 -24.43 -0.13 -17.20
C GLY A 122 -23.21 0.26 -18.02
N LYS A 123 -23.47 0.98 -19.12
CA LYS A 123 -22.46 1.33 -20.14
C LYS A 123 -21.22 2.03 -19.60
N ALA A 124 -21.38 2.91 -18.61
CA ALA A 124 -20.26 3.61 -17.99
C ALA A 124 -19.31 2.64 -17.25
N THR A 125 -19.88 1.67 -16.53
CA THR A 125 -19.13 0.61 -15.86
C THR A 125 -18.48 -0.33 -16.87
N ASP A 126 -19.14 -0.65 -17.98
CA ASP A 126 -18.57 -1.50 -19.03
C ASP A 126 -17.35 -0.83 -19.68
N VAL A 127 -17.41 0.48 -19.91
CA VAL A 127 -16.24 1.27 -20.38
C VAL A 127 -15.10 1.15 -19.39
N PHE A 128 -15.36 1.36 -18.10
CA PHE A 128 -14.33 1.30 -17.09
C PHE A 128 -13.76 -0.12 -16.92
N ARG A 129 -14.62 -1.14 -16.85
CA ARG A 129 -14.20 -2.56 -16.78
C ARG A 129 -13.33 -2.96 -17.97
N ASN A 130 -13.62 -2.45 -19.17
CA ASN A 130 -12.79 -2.69 -20.35
C ASN A 130 -11.37 -2.10 -20.22
N ILE A 131 -11.22 -0.98 -19.52
CA ILE A 131 -9.91 -0.38 -19.25
C ILE A 131 -9.13 -1.24 -18.26
N ILE A 132 -9.75 -1.62 -17.13
CA ILE A 132 -9.04 -2.31 -16.05
C ILE A 132 -8.95 -3.84 -16.20
N LYS A 133 -9.56 -4.45 -17.21
CA LYS A 133 -9.62 -5.92 -17.41
C LYS A 133 -8.25 -6.59 -17.53
N ASN A 134 -7.24 -5.86 -17.95
CA ASN A 134 -5.89 -6.39 -18.12
C ASN A 134 -5.06 -6.38 -16.82
N HIS A 135 -5.66 -5.92 -15.72
CA HIS A 135 -5.00 -5.76 -14.41
C HIS A 135 -5.67 -6.60 -13.31
N PRO A 136 -5.94 -7.91 -13.54
CA PRO A 136 -6.70 -8.72 -12.61
C PRO A 136 -5.96 -8.92 -11.29
N GLY A 137 -6.69 -8.80 -10.18
CA GLY A 137 -6.17 -9.07 -8.84
C GLY A 137 -5.20 -8.05 -8.27
N LYS A 138 -4.98 -6.95 -8.97
CA LYS A 138 -4.18 -5.82 -8.47
C LYS A 138 -5.06 -4.73 -7.86
N VAL A 139 -4.49 -3.97 -6.94
CA VAL A 139 -5.03 -2.68 -6.52
C VAL A 139 -4.55 -1.64 -7.51
N LEU A 140 -5.48 -0.83 -8.05
CA LEU A 140 -5.15 0.15 -9.08
C LEU A 140 -5.37 1.57 -8.55
N PHE A 141 -4.35 2.41 -8.67
CA PHE A 141 -4.50 3.86 -8.49
C PHE A 141 -4.76 4.49 -9.85
N VAL A 142 -6.00 4.91 -10.07
CA VAL A 142 -6.47 5.46 -11.34
C VAL A 142 -6.43 6.99 -11.28
N ASP A 143 -5.64 7.60 -12.17
CA ASP A 143 -5.51 9.06 -12.33
C ASP A 143 -6.25 9.52 -13.60
N PHE A 144 -7.30 10.30 -13.43
CA PHE A 144 -7.99 10.99 -14.51
C PHE A 144 -7.34 12.35 -14.74
N TRP A 145 -6.67 12.49 -15.87
CA TRP A 145 -5.80 13.62 -16.15
C TRP A 145 -5.98 14.21 -17.57
N ALA A 146 -5.27 15.29 -17.88
CA ALA A 146 -5.15 15.78 -19.24
C ALA A 146 -3.86 16.55 -19.47
N THR A 147 -3.41 16.63 -20.74
CA THR A 147 -2.20 17.38 -21.10
C THR A 147 -2.35 18.89 -20.89
N THR A 148 -3.58 19.40 -20.93
CA THR A 148 -3.92 20.82 -20.67
C THR A 148 -4.07 21.13 -19.18
N CYS A 149 -4.13 20.10 -18.31
CA CYS A 149 -4.30 20.24 -16.87
C CYS A 149 -2.94 20.43 -16.16
N GLY A 150 -2.64 21.64 -15.74
CA GLY A 150 -1.39 21.97 -15.02
C GLY A 150 -1.21 21.17 -13.71
N PRO A 151 -2.21 21.18 -12.81
CA PRO A 151 -2.14 20.39 -11.56
C PRO A 151 -2.00 18.88 -11.78
N CYS A 152 -2.64 18.32 -12.83
CA CYS A 152 -2.50 16.91 -13.17
C CYS A 152 -1.05 16.56 -13.53
N ARG A 153 -0.42 17.36 -14.40
CA ARG A 153 0.98 17.17 -14.79
C ARG A 153 1.91 17.28 -13.61
N ALA A 154 1.71 18.27 -12.75
CA ALA A 154 2.50 18.41 -11.52
C ALA A 154 2.38 17.18 -10.60
N GLY A 155 1.17 16.62 -10.43
CA GLY A 155 0.93 15.39 -9.68
C GLY A 155 1.65 14.18 -10.27
N ILE A 156 1.59 14.01 -11.60
CA ILE A 156 2.28 12.95 -12.33
C ILE A 156 3.80 13.08 -12.14
N GLU A 157 4.35 14.28 -12.27
CA GLU A 157 5.79 14.53 -12.10
C GLU A 157 6.25 14.29 -10.66
N ALA A 158 5.46 14.72 -9.66
CA ALA A 158 5.76 14.53 -8.25
C ALA A 158 5.74 13.05 -7.79
N THR A 159 5.09 12.16 -8.54
CA THR A 159 5.04 10.72 -8.25
C THR A 159 5.99 9.87 -9.09
N ALA A 160 6.90 10.49 -9.86
CA ALA A 160 7.76 9.77 -10.79
C ALA A 160 8.69 8.74 -10.12
N ASP A 161 9.30 9.09 -9.00
CA ASP A 161 10.13 8.20 -8.19
C ASP A 161 9.31 7.04 -7.58
N LEU A 162 8.10 7.34 -7.14
CA LEU A 162 7.18 6.37 -6.56
C LEU A 162 6.73 5.35 -7.62
N ARG A 163 6.36 5.81 -8.82
CA ARG A 163 6.02 4.93 -9.95
C ARG A 163 7.17 4.01 -10.31
N LYS A 164 8.39 4.55 -10.39
CA LYS A 164 9.59 3.73 -10.65
C LYS A 164 9.79 2.65 -9.58
N LYS A 165 9.57 2.99 -8.30
CA LYS A 165 9.69 2.06 -7.17
C LYS A 165 8.66 0.93 -7.21
N TYR A 166 7.44 1.21 -7.70
CA TYR A 166 6.31 0.27 -7.71
C TYR A 166 5.98 -0.29 -9.11
N LYS A 167 6.81 -0.04 -10.12
CA LYS A 167 6.54 -0.37 -11.52
C LYS A 167 6.16 -1.84 -11.74
N ASP A 168 6.89 -2.76 -11.14
CA ASP A 168 6.68 -4.20 -11.31
C ASP A 168 6.08 -4.85 -10.06
N HIS A 169 5.34 -4.05 -9.25
CA HIS A 169 4.74 -4.59 -8.03
C HIS A 169 3.64 -5.60 -8.37
N PRO A 170 3.64 -6.81 -7.76
CA PRO A 170 2.71 -7.87 -8.14
C PRO A 170 1.25 -7.57 -7.79
N GLU A 171 1.02 -6.71 -6.81
CA GLU A 171 -0.31 -6.45 -6.24
C GLU A 171 -0.81 -5.02 -6.42
N PHE A 172 -0.03 -4.12 -7.04
CA PHE A 172 -0.38 -2.70 -7.18
C PHE A 172 0.06 -2.16 -8.54
N GLU A 173 -0.71 -1.20 -9.10
CA GLU A 173 -0.39 -0.55 -10.37
C GLU A 173 -0.98 0.86 -10.48
N PHE A 174 -0.28 1.74 -11.21
CA PHE A 174 -0.78 3.06 -11.59
C PHE A 174 -1.44 3.01 -12.96
N ILE A 175 -2.64 3.59 -13.08
CA ILE A 175 -3.42 3.67 -14.32
C ILE A 175 -3.72 5.13 -14.63
N TYR A 176 -3.48 5.54 -15.87
CA TYR A 176 -3.72 6.91 -16.33
C TYR A 176 -4.79 6.93 -17.41
N ILE A 177 -5.84 7.76 -17.23
CA ILE A 177 -6.96 7.85 -18.17
C ILE A 177 -7.15 9.30 -18.59
N THR A 178 -7.19 9.56 -19.91
CA THR A 178 -7.43 10.90 -20.45
C THR A 178 -8.36 10.88 -21.67
N GLY A 179 -9.17 11.92 -21.82
CA GLY A 179 -10.04 12.13 -22.97
C GLY A 179 -9.37 12.91 -24.12
N GLN A 180 -9.84 12.67 -25.33
CA GLN A 180 -9.26 13.27 -26.55
C GLN A 180 -9.37 14.78 -26.60
N LYS A 181 -10.47 15.36 -26.11
CA LYS A 181 -10.71 16.80 -26.13
C LYS A 181 -9.69 17.58 -25.29
N ASP A 182 -9.43 17.11 -24.07
CA ASP A 182 -8.56 17.80 -23.11
C ASP A 182 -7.09 17.41 -23.28
N SER A 183 -6.82 16.39 -24.12
CA SER A 183 -5.46 15.92 -24.46
C SER A 183 -5.36 15.71 -25.98
N PRO A 184 -5.06 16.75 -26.78
CA PRO A 184 -4.85 16.59 -28.22
C PRO A 184 -3.81 15.52 -28.53
N ALA A 185 -4.04 14.68 -29.55
CA ALA A 185 -3.28 13.45 -29.80
C ALA A 185 -1.74 13.64 -29.87
N GLY A 186 -1.27 14.73 -30.47
CA GLY A 186 0.16 15.05 -30.53
C GLY A 186 0.73 15.36 -29.15
N ALA A 187 0.04 16.18 -28.36
CA ALA A 187 0.45 16.54 -27.00
C ALA A 187 0.40 15.31 -26.06
N TYR A 188 -0.63 14.47 -26.20
CA TYR A 188 -0.73 13.22 -25.46
C TYR A 188 0.46 12.30 -25.73
N LYS A 189 0.76 12.00 -27.00
CA LYS A 189 1.89 11.13 -27.36
C LYS A 189 3.22 11.65 -26.81
N GLN A 190 3.47 12.96 -26.95
CA GLN A 190 4.68 13.59 -26.49
C GLN A 190 4.80 13.52 -24.96
N TYR A 191 3.70 13.76 -24.24
CA TYR A 191 3.70 13.74 -22.76
C TYR A 191 3.88 12.33 -22.21
N VAL A 192 3.18 11.34 -22.77
CA VAL A 192 3.30 9.93 -22.38
C VAL A 192 4.72 9.42 -22.61
N GLU A 193 5.30 9.66 -23.78
CA GLU A 193 6.68 9.23 -24.08
C GLU A 193 7.70 9.84 -23.10
N LYS A 194 7.48 11.08 -22.66
CA LYS A 194 8.41 11.78 -21.77
C LYS A 194 8.20 11.42 -20.29
N ASN A 195 6.96 11.34 -19.82
CA ASN A 195 6.64 11.33 -18.37
C ASN A 195 5.94 10.06 -17.90
N LEU A 196 5.34 9.27 -18.80
CA LEU A 196 4.58 8.05 -18.51
C LEU A 196 5.07 6.84 -19.32
N LYS A 197 6.32 6.88 -19.78
CA LYS A 197 6.89 5.80 -20.58
C LYS A 197 6.90 4.49 -19.78
N GLY A 198 6.20 3.48 -20.31
CA GLY A 198 6.07 2.17 -19.68
C GLY A 198 5.04 2.11 -18.56
N GLU A 199 4.20 3.15 -18.42
CA GLU A 199 3.01 3.16 -17.56
C GLU A 199 1.77 2.86 -18.41
N ASP A 200 0.74 2.32 -17.78
CA ASP A 200 -0.55 2.06 -18.44
C ASP A 200 -1.38 3.34 -18.58
N SER A 201 -1.34 3.89 -19.79
CA SER A 201 -2.04 5.14 -20.13
C SER A 201 -3.08 4.90 -21.21
N TYR A 202 -4.33 5.22 -20.90
CA TYR A 202 -5.50 5.02 -21.75
C TYR A 202 -5.99 6.34 -22.32
N TYR A 203 -6.05 6.38 -23.66
CA TYR A 203 -6.53 7.52 -24.43
C TYR A 203 -7.91 7.21 -24.97
N VAL A 204 -8.93 7.68 -24.26
CA VAL A 204 -10.34 7.34 -24.55
C VAL A 204 -11.03 8.45 -25.32
N THR A 205 -12.12 8.09 -26.03
CA THR A 205 -12.99 9.09 -26.70
C THR A 205 -13.64 10.02 -25.69
N ASP A 206 -14.05 11.21 -26.13
CA ASP A 206 -14.75 12.16 -25.26
C ASP A 206 -16.05 11.59 -24.69
N SER A 207 -16.72 10.73 -25.46
CA SER A 207 -17.94 10.04 -25.04
C SER A 207 -17.63 9.08 -23.88
N GLU A 208 -16.58 8.28 -24.01
CA GLU A 208 -16.14 7.36 -22.96
C GLU A 208 -15.68 8.11 -21.72
N PHE A 209 -14.90 9.19 -21.89
CA PHE A 209 -14.47 10.01 -20.76
C PHE A 209 -15.65 10.65 -20.02
N ASN A 210 -16.70 11.06 -20.74
CA ASN A 210 -17.93 11.57 -20.13
C ASN A 210 -18.68 10.46 -19.37
N TYR A 211 -18.71 9.22 -19.85
CA TYR A 211 -19.25 8.10 -19.10
C TYR A 211 -18.48 7.87 -17.78
N LEU A 212 -17.15 7.97 -17.81
CA LEU A 212 -16.31 7.85 -16.61
C LEU A 212 -16.55 9.00 -15.63
N ARG A 213 -16.70 10.24 -16.13
CA ARG A 213 -17.10 11.40 -15.30
C ARG A 213 -18.42 11.18 -14.57
N GLN A 214 -19.41 10.62 -15.27
CA GLN A 214 -20.72 10.29 -14.68
C GLN A 214 -20.61 9.16 -13.66
N LEU A 215 -19.85 8.11 -13.98
CA LEU A 215 -19.67 6.94 -13.12
C LEU A 215 -19.08 7.33 -11.76
N PHE A 216 -17.99 8.10 -11.77
CA PHE A 216 -17.27 8.54 -10.59
C PHE A 216 -17.68 9.92 -10.08
N ARG A 217 -18.71 10.55 -10.70
CA ARG A 217 -19.34 11.81 -10.28
C ARG A 217 -18.37 12.97 -10.12
N PHE A 218 -17.37 13.11 -11.00
CA PHE A 218 -16.46 14.23 -10.95
C PHE A 218 -16.68 15.24 -12.10
N ASN A 219 -16.46 16.53 -11.79
CA ASN A 219 -16.61 17.63 -12.74
C ASN A 219 -15.26 18.27 -13.12
N GLY A 220 -14.21 17.97 -12.41
CA GLY A 220 -12.86 18.52 -12.62
C GLY A 220 -11.79 17.43 -12.56
N ILE A 221 -10.60 17.76 -13.05
CA ILE A 221 -9.38 16.97 -12.96
C ILE A 221 -8.26 17.83 -12.34
N PRO A 222 -7.28 17.23 -11.60
CA PRO A 222 -7.11 15.79 -11.42
C PRO A 222 -8.22 15.17 -10.57
N HIS A 223 -8.59 13.94 -10.90
CA HIS A 223 -9.47 13.10 -10.10
C HIS A 223 -8.85 11.72 -9.95
N TYR A 224 -9.01 11.10 -8.79
CA TYR A 224 -8.35 9.84 -8.48
C TYR A 224 -9.34 8.84 -7.92
N GLU A 225 -9.18 7.57 -8.32
CA GLU A 225 -9.93 6.45 -7.77
C GLU A 225 -8.98 5.32 -7.37
N LEU A 226 -9.32 4.62 -6.31
CA LEU A 226 -8.60 3.42 -5.88
C LEU A 226 -9.49 2.20 -6.11
N VAL A 227 -9.11 1.37 -7.07
CA VAL A 227 -9.77 0.10 -7.37
C VAL A 227 -9.13 -1.00 -6.54
N LEU A 228 -9.92 -1.76 -5.84
CA LEU A 228 -9.44 -2.87 -5.02
C LEU A 228 -9.29 -4.14 -5.84
N LYS A 229 -8.62 -5.16 -5.30
CA LYS A 229 -8.35 -6.45 -5.96
C LYS A 229 -9.61 -7.17 -6.46
N ASP A 230 -10.75 -6.95 -5.81
CA ASP A 230 -12.05 -7.50 -6.18
C ASP A 230 -12.83 -6.65 -7.20
N GLY A 231 -12.22 -5.55 -7.68
CA GLY A 231 -12.84 -4.60 -8.60
C GLY A 231 -13.80 -3.59 -7.96
N SER A 232 -13.96 -3.63 -6.63
CA SER A 232 -14.71 -2.58 -5.92
C SER A 232 -13.90 -1.29 -5.83
N ILE A 233 -14.59 -0.16 -5.64
CA ILE A 233 -13.97 1.16 -5.52
C ILE A 233 -13.87 1.54 -4.04
N SER A 234 -12.67 1.90 -3.59
CA SER A 234 -12.46 2.42 -2.25
C SER A 234 -13.14 3.78 -2.08
N LYS A 235 -13.76 4.01 -0.93
CA LYS A 235 -14.25 5.34 -0.54
C LYS A 235 -13.17 6.22 0.08
N GLU A 236 -11.96 5.74 0.16
CA GLU A 236 -10.83 6.52 0.64
C GLU A 236 -10.40 7.52 -0.43
N GLU A 237 -10.48 8.80 -0.11
CA GLU A 237 -9.99 9.86 -1.01
C GLU A 237 -8.46 9.88 -1.00
N LEU A 238 -7.88 9.26 -2.01
CA LEU A 238 -6.44 9.26 -2.26
C LEU A 238 -6.10 10.21 -3.40
N GLY A 239 -5.22 11.17 -3.12
CA GLY A 239 -4.57 11.99 -4.14
C GLY A 239 -3.07 11.71 -4.18
N THR A 240 -2.37 12.32 -5.14
CA THR A 240 -0.91 12.14 -5.31
C THR A 240 -0.09 12.49 -4.06
N HIS A 241 -0.61 13.36 -3.19
CA HIS A 241 0.03 13.72 -1.92
C HIS A 241 -0.10 12.64 -0.82
N ARG A 242 -1.07 11.72 -0.94
CA ARG A 242 -1.33 10.66 0.07
C ARG A 242 -0.93 9.27 -0.41
N ILE A 243 -0.79 9.06 -1.72
CA ILE A 243 -0.53 7.74 -2.31
C ILE A 243 0.79 7.13 -1.81
N ARG A 244 1.83 7.93 -1.60
CA ARG A 244 3.11 7.45 -1.06
C ARG A 244 2.92 6.75 0.27
N LYS A 245 2.24 7.42 1.21
CA LYS A 245 1.96 6.87 2.54
C LYS A 245 1.12 5.60 2.44
N TYR A 246 0.09 5.62 1.60
CA TYR A 246 -0.76 4.46 1.37
C TYR A 246 0.05 3.25 0.88
N LEU A 247 0.95 3.45 -0.09
CA LEU A 247 1.77 2.36 -0.63
C LEU A 247 2.77 1.82 0.38
N GLU A 248 3.42 2.67 1.14
CA GLU A 248 4.35 2.26 2.20
C GLU A 248 3.65 1.45 3.31
N GLU A 249 2.37 1.73 3.57
CA GLU A 249 1.58 1.04 4.58
C GLU A 249 1.01 -0.30 4.09
N HIS A 250 0.57 -0.37 2.84
CA HIS A 250 -0.18 -1.52 2.31
C HIS A 250 0.64 -2.42 1.39
N PHE A 251 1.69 -1.87 0.78
CA PHE A 251 2.52 -2.55 -0.21
C PHE A 251 4.01 -2.28 0.05
N PRO A 252 4.56 -2.68 1.21
CA PRO A 252 5.97 -2.42 1.53
C PRO A 252 6.89 -3.13 0.53
N VAL A 253 7.77 -2.37 -0.13
CA VAL A 253 8.83 -2.90 -1.00
C VAL A 253 10.12 -2.97 -0.20
N SER A 254 10.70 -4.16 -0.06
CA SER A 254 12.01 -4.33 0.56
C SER A 254 13.10 -3.64 -0.27
N GLU A 255 13.99 -2.89 0.35
CA GLU A 255 15.09 -2.16 -0.31
C GLU A 255 16.23 -3.05 -0.89
N SER A 256 16.00 -4.35 -1.07
CA SER A 256 17.05 -5.33 -1.40
C SER A 256 17.21 -5.66 -2.89
N ALA A 257 16.99 -4.71 -3.80
CA ALA A 257 17.28 -4.95 -5.23
C ALA A 257 17.90 -3.72 -5.94
N GLY A 258 18.95 -3.13 -5.37
CA GLY A 258 19.58 -1.94 -5.95
C GLY A 258 21.06 -1.73 -5.63
N GLN A 259 21.81 -2.80 -5.31
CA GLN A 259 23.27 -2.73 -5.25
C GLN A 259 23.89 -4.01 -5.85
N GLY A 260 24.09 -3.99 -7.14
CA GLY A 260 24.79 -5.06 -7.82
C GLY A 260 24.87 -4.79 -9.30
N GLU A 261 25.74 -3.84 -9.70
CA GLU A 261 26.51 -3.85 -10.97
C GLU A 261 27.21 -2.51 -11.15
N ASN A 262 28.34 -2.37 -10.46
CA ASN A 262 29.45 -1.52 -10.90
C ASN A 262 30.73 -2.03 -10.22
N ALA A 263 31.30 -3.09 -10.80
CA ALA A 263 32.70 -3.43 -10.64
C ALA A 263 33.07 -4.38 -11.80
N GLN A 264 33.46 -3.82 -12.89
CA GLN A 264 34.64 -4.21 -13.69
C GLN A 264 34.80 -3.26 -14.88
#